data_a37f72c1d2f43866dc34ac95cc5427fc
#
_entry.id   a37f72c1d2f43866dc34ac95cc5427fc
#
_cell.length_a   1.000
_cell.length_b   1.000
_cell.length_c   1.000
_cell.angle_alpha   90.00
_cell.angle_beta   90.00
_cell.angle_gamma   90.00
#
_symmetry.space_group_name_H-M   'P 1'
#
loop_
_entity.id
_entity.type
_entity.pdbx_description
1 polymer ?
#
loop_
_entity_poly.entity_id
_entity_poly.type
_entity_poly.pdbx_seq_one_letter_code
_entity_poly.pdbx_strand_id
1 'polypeptide(L)'
;MTPAPPLVMLDRVDVRLAGRTLVEDVSLTLRRGEGLALTGPNGSGKSTVLRLLRGDAWPHPASRGGRTFHVDGEASGSPIGARERIALVSPEAQDLYVRRDLELGVETVIRSGFDGAIYPEAPATPAQAARVREVADALGVAHLLGRSVLELSRGEGRRVLLARALAPRPLALLLDEAADGLDAAARGAFLEAVGAILAGGTAVAMATHREEEIGAGFHERIRLEGGRVVKRERPIAVPSFDSGRPPAGRPDGPRSARAGRPAAAPVAFRLDRVTVLVEGRPVLCDVDWTLRRGERWGVVGGNGAGKSTLLRLLAGEEQPATGTALRLDLGADADRFALAGRVGLVSPELQARHRNGGLAERIAASGFEGAIGLGEDPPPDRLAAARAAMARLGVSALEGRDAARLSYGEVRRLLLARALAPGPEVLLLDEPLAGLDAATRAAALAIFAEEAARGTTLVVVSHHGDELPPDLDHLARLDDGRFSVVR
;
A
#
# COMPACT_ATOMS: atom_id res chain seq x y z
N MET A 1 5.07 19.93 34.10
CA MET A 1 5.26 18.45 34.04
C MET A 1 6.66 18.17 33.53
N THR A 2 7.43 17.38 34.25
CA THR A 2 8.76 16.93 33.76
C THR A 2 8.56 16.10 32.48
N PRO A 3 9.32 16.33 31.40
CA PRO A 3 9.18 15.55 30.19
C PRO A 3 9.48 14.07 30.45
N ALA A 4 8.76 13.18 29.77
CA ALA A 4 8.99 11.74 29.89
C ALA A 4 10.46 11.39 29.51
N PRO A 5 11.05 10.35 30.12
CA PRO A 5 12.44 9.99 29.84
C PRO A 5 12.64 9.63 28.37
N PRO A 6 13.78 9.98 27.77
CA PRO A 6 14.08 9.62 26.40
C PRO A 6 14.19 8.10 26.27
N LEU A 7 13.74 7.56 25.12
CA LEU A 7 13.96 6.18 24.71
C LEU A 7 15.01 6.09 23.60
N VAL A 8 14.87 6.94 22.58
CA VAL A 8 15.85 7.07 21.50
C VAL A 8 16.05 8.55 21.21
N MET A 9 17.33 8.99 21.16
CA MET A 9 17.72 10.34 20.76
C MET A 9 18.53 10.28 19.47
N LEU A 10 18.18 11.12 18.52
CA LEU A 10 18.99 11.46 17.35
C LEU A 10 19.47 12.88 17.53
N ASP A 11 20.76 13.12 17.42
CA ASP A 11 21.39 14.45 17.47
C ASP A 11 22.18 14.66 16.19
N ARG A 12 21.74 15.59 15.36
CA ARG A 12 22.36 16.02 14.10
C ARG A 12 22.93 14.86 13.26
N VAL A 13 22.02 13.90 12.97
CA VAL A 13 22.35 12.66 12.29
C VAL A 13 22.13 12.80 10.79
N ASP A 14 23.14 12.33 10.03
CA ASP A 14 23.04 12.12 8.59
C ASP A 14 22.89 10.63 8.28
N VAL A 15 22.18 10.29 7.20
CA VAL A 15 22.20 8.95 6.59
C VAL A 15 22.50 9.08 5.11
N ARG A 16 23.49 8.33 4.64
CA ARG A 16 23.87 8.27 3.22
C ARG A 16 23.85 6.81 2.75
N LEU A 17 23.33 6.60 1.54
CA LEU A 17 23.31 5.30 0.91
C LEU A 17 23.70 5.43 -0.57
N ALA A 18 24.68 4.66 -1.03
CA ALA A 18 25.17 4.69 -2.41
C ALA A 18 25.44 6.12 -2.94
N GLY A 19 26.10 6.95 -2.12
CA GLY A 19 26.43 8.33 -2.47
C GLY A 19 25.30 9.36 -2.39
N ARG A 20 24.06 8.93 -2.10
CA ARG A 20 22.90 9.81 -1.91
C ARG A 20 22.67 10.08 -0.43
N THR A 21 22.43 11.33 -0.07
CA THR A 21 21.98 11.70 1.27
C THR A 21 20.47 11.41 1.36
N LEU A 22 20.09 10.56 2.31
CA LEU A 22 18.68 10.21 2.57
C LEU A 22 18.09 11.06 3.70
N VAL A 23 18.94 11.38 4.69
CA VAL A 23 18.60 12.22 5.87
C VAL A 23 19.80 13.08 6.17
N GLU A 24 19.57 14.36 6.53
CA GLU A 24 20.62 15.33 6.78
C GLU A 24 20.29 16.20 8.00
N ASP A 25 21.23 16.27 8.95
CA ASP A 25 21.19 17.08 10.15
C ASP A 25 19.90 16.91 10.98
N VAL A 26 19.40 15.66 11.08
CA VAL A 26 18.17 15.38 11.80
C VAL A 26 18.43 15.18 13.28
N SER A 27 17.72 15.96 14.10
CA SER A 27 17.69 15.81 15.56
C SER A 27 16.25 15.62 16.00
N LEU A 28 15.97 14.57 16.78
CA LEU A 28 14.67 14.32 17.41
C LEU A 28 14.81 13.38 18.59
N THR A 29 13.77 13.30 19.43
CA THR A 29 13.74 12.41 20.58
C THR A 29 12.40 11.67 20.62
N LEU A 30 12.44 10.34 20.59
CA LEU A 30 11.31 9.49 20.96
C LEU A 30 11.35 9.24 22.45
N ARG A 31 10.28 9.59 23.16
CA ARG A 31 10.18 9.45 24.62
C ARG A 31 9.23 8.32 25.00
N ARG A 32 9.41 7.74 26.19
CA ARG A 32 8.52 6.69 26.71
C ARG A 32 7.09 7.22 26.84
N GLY A 33 6.12 6.45 26.35
CA GLY A 33 4.69 6.79 26.45
C GLY A 33 4.24 8.00 25.64
N GLU A 34 5.11 8.57 24.79
CA GLU A 34 4.76 9.70 23.93
C GLU A 34 4.60 9.29 22.46
N GLY A 35 3.70 9.98 21.75
CA GLY A 35 3.51 9.86 20.31
C GLY A 35 4.32 10.89 19.55
N LEU A 36 5.06 10.44 18.52
CA LEU A 36 5.80 11.25 17.57
C LEU A 36 5.26 11.01 16.15
N ALA A 37 4.79 12.04 15.48
CA ALA A 37 4.36 11.96 14.09
C ALA A 37 5.42 12.52 13.15
N LEU A 38 5.80 11.75 12.12
CA LEU A 38 6.68 12.13 11.03
C LEU A 38 5.84 12.33 9.78
N THR A 39 5.80 13.55 9.24
CA THR A 39 5.02 13.89 8.05
C THR A 39 5.92 14.38 6.92
N GLY A 40 5.40 14.43 5.70
CA GLY A 40 6.12 14.89 4.52
C GLY A 40 5.87 14.03 3.29
N PRO A 41 6.28 14.50 2.10
CA PRO A 41 6.09 13.79 0.85
C PRO A 41 6.85 12.46 0.79
N ASN A 42 6.52 11.63 -0.20
CA ASN A 42 7.26 10.39 -0.42
C ASN A 42 8.73 10.69 -0.78
N GLY A 43 9.65 9.87 -0.25
CA GLY A 43 11.08 10.11 -0.40
C GLY A 43 11.67 11.20 0.50
N SER A 44 10.89 11.81 1.40
CA SER A 44 11.40 12.84 2.34
C SER A 44 12.28 12.30 3.47
N GLY A 45 12.46 10.97 3.60
CA GLY A 45 13.31 10.37 4.61
C GLY A 45 12.58 9.80 5.84
N LYS A 46 11.22 9.81 5.89
CA LYS A 46 10.42 9.30 7.03
C LYS A 46 10.80 7.88 7.44
N SER A 47 10.75 6.94 6.49
CA SER A 47 11.11 5.53 6.72
C SER A 47 12.56 5.37 7.17
N THR A 48 13.48 6.21 6.66
CA THR A 48 14.89 6.20 7.07
C THR A 48 15.03 6.65 8.52
N VAL A 49 14.27 7.66 8.95
CA VAL A 49 14.24 8.11 10.35
C VAL A 49 13.67 7.02 11.25
N LEU A 50 12.59 6.33 10.87
CA LEU A 50 12.08 5.19 11.64
C LEU A 50 13.13 4.08 11.76
N ARG A 51 13.82 3.75 10.68
CA ARG A 51 14.92 2.77 10.68
C ARG A 51 16.10 3.21 11.56
N LEU A 52 16.41 4.50 11.62
CA LEU A 52 17.39 5.06 12.57
C LEU A 52 16.92 4.85 14.01
N LEU A 53 15.66 5.16 14.32
CA LEU A 53 15.07 4.98 15.65
C LEU A 53 15.09 3.52 16.10
N ARG A 54 14.92 2.56 15.19
CA ARG A 54 14.99 1.13 15.50
C ARG A 54 16.41 0.58 15.58
N GLY A 55 17.35 1.19 14.86
CA GLY A 55 18.71 0.68 14.74
C GLY A 55 18.98 -0.11 13.47
N ASP A 56 18.06 -0.13 12.50
CA ASP A 56 18.21 -0.78 11.19
C ASP A 56 19.02 0.06 10.20
N ALA A 57 19.08 1.38 10.41
CA ALA A 57 19.96 2.29 9.70
C ALA A 57 21.02 2.85 10.65
N TRP A 58 22.21 3.13 10.10
CA TRP A 58 23.32 3.69 10.86
C TRP A 58 23.52 5.16 10.53
N PRO A 59 23.82 6.00 11.55
CA PRO A 59 24.33 7.34 11.32
C PRO A 59 25.58 7.30 10.45
N HIS A 60 25.69 8.24 9.51
CA HIS A 60 26.90 8.35 8.70
C HIS A 60 28.08 8.75 9.61
N PRO A 61 29.30 8.19 9.43
CA PRO A 61 30.45 8.49 10.31
C PRO A 61 30.83 9.99 10.38
N ALA A 62 30.52 10.76 9.34
CA ALA A 62 30.76 12.21 9.32
C ALA A 62 29.58 13.04 9.86
N SER A 63 28.56 12.42 10.48
CA SER A 63 27.51 13.16 11.19
C SER A 63 28.11 14.00 12.32
N ARG A 64 27.53 15.19 12.55
CA ARG A 64 27.96 16.09 13.63
C ARG A 64 27.61 15.59 15.02
N GLY A 65 26.70 14.64 15.12
CA GLY A 65 26.24 14.01 16.35
C GLY A 65 25.98 12.53 16.12
N GLY A 66 25.04 11.92 16.87
CA GLY A 66 24.83 10.51 16.82
C GLY A 66 23.46 10.07 17.30
N ARG A 67 23.30 8.76 17.41
CA ARG A 67 22.12 8.12 17.97
C ARG A 67 22.45 7.54 19.34
N THR A 68 21.54 7.74 20.29
CA THR A 68 21.63 7.15 21.63
C THR A 68 20.30 6.47 22.01
N PHE A 69 20.38 5.21 22.42
CA PHE A 69 19.28 4.46 23.02
C PHE A 69 19.37 4.54 24.54
N HIS A 70 18.21 4.66 25.20
CA HIS A 70 18.08 4.66 26.65
C HIS A 70 17.18 3.49 27.07
N VAL A 71 17.77 2.33 27.26
CA VAL A 71 17.06 1.08 27.60
C VAL A 71 17.61 0.54 28.90
N ASP A 72 16.69 0.13 29.80
CA ASP A 72 17.01 -0.47 31.10
C ASP A 72 17.97 0.35 31.99
N GLY A 73 17.90 1.70 31.85
CA GLY A 73 18.72 2.64 32.63
C GLY A 73 20.11 2.93 32.02
N GLU A 74 20.45 2.29 30.92
CA GLU A 74 21.73 2.50 30.22
C GLU A 74 21.54 3.36 28.96
N ALA A 75 22.54 4.18 28.66
CA ALA A 75 22.63 4.97 27.43
C ALA A 75 23.68 4.35 26.49
N SER A 76 23.31 3.96 25.28
CA SER A 76 24.20 3.31 24.32
C SER A 76 23.95 3.79 22.89
N GLY A 77 25.00 3.97 22.10
CA GLY A 77 24.91 4.18 20.65
C GLY A 77 24.66 2.89 19.86
N SER A 78 24.86 1.72 20.48
CA SER A 78 24.60 0.42 19.89
C SER A 78 23.11 0.08 19.87
N PRO A 79 22.56 -0.48 18.77
CA PRO A 79 21.18 -0.93 18.73
C PRO A 79 20.96 -2.29 19.41
N ILE A 80 22.02 -3.00 19.81
CA ILE A 80 21.93 -4.31 20.47
C ILE A 80 21.19 -4.15 21.81
N GLY A 81 20.18 -5.00 22.06
CA GLY A 81 19.29 -4.93 23.21
C GLY A 81 18.16 -3.90 23.10
N ALA A 82 18.36 -2.83 22.31
CA ALA A 82 17.31 -1.83 22.06
C ALA A 82 16.42 -2.22 20.85
N ARG A 83 17.01 -2.78 19.81
CA ARG A 83 16.32 -3.14 18.56
C ARG A 83 15.20 -4.16 18.80
N GLU A 84 15.41 -5.12 19.64
CA GLU A 84 14.45 -6.17 20.01
C GLU A 84 13.28 -5.63 20.82
N ARG A 85 13.47 -4.46 21.46
CA ARG A 85 12.46 -3.76 22.26
C ARG A 85 11.69 -2.70 21.48
N ILE A 86 12.03 -2.48 20.19
CA ILE A 86 11.41 -1.49 19.31
C ILE A 86 10.81 -2.22 18.10
N ALA A 87 9.50 -2.32 18.07
CA ALA A 87 8.78 -3.01 16.99
C ALA A 87 8.54 -2.07 15.80
N LEU A 88 8.50 -2.62 14.58
CA LEU A 88 8.20 -1.90 13.35
C LEU A 88 7.08 -2.62 12.58
N VAL A 89 6.07 -1.85 12.18
CA VAL A 89 4.99 -2.30 11.28
C VAL A 89 5.01 -1.44 10.02
N SER A 90 5.06 -2.10 8.86
CA SER A 90 5.05 -1.44 7.55
C SER A 90 4.29 -2.28 6.52
N PRO A 91 3.83 -1.69 5.39
CA PRO A 91 3.23 -2.43 4.29
C PRO A 91 4.14 -3.54 3.75
N GLU A 92 5.43 -3.29 3.66
CA GLU A 92 6.41 -4.26 3.16
C GLU A 92 6.47 -5.53 4.01
N ALA A 93 6.21 -5.41 5.31
CA ALA A 93 6.19 -6.58 6.20
C ALA A 93 5.02 -7.52 5.85
N GLN A 94 3.87 -7.00 5.45
CA GLN A 94 2.74 -7.79 4.98
C GLN A 94 3.03 -8.43 3.62
N ASP A 95 3.54 -7.64 2.68
CA ASP A 95 3.89 -8.09 1.33
C ASP A 95 4.94 -9.23 1.35
N LEU A 96 5.73 -9.33 2.43
CA LEU A 96 6.74 -10.38 2.56
C LEU A 96 6.14 -11.79 2.61
N TYR A 97 5.01 -11.96 3.30
CA TYR A 97 4.32 -13.25 3.38
C TYR A 97 3.76 -13.64 2.02
N VAL A 98 3.13 -12.71 1.30
CA VAL A 98 2.61 -12.93 -0.06
C VAL A 98 3.73 -13.24 -1.05
N ARG A 99 4.83 -12.46 -1.03
CA ARG A 99 5.96 -12.63 -1.96
C ARG A 99 6.66 -13.96 -1.83
N ARG A 100 6.76 -14.48 -0.62
CA ARG A 100 7.45 -15.74 -0.35
C ARG A 100 6.48 -16.93 -0.34
N ASP A 101 5.21 -16.68 -0.63
CA ASP A 101 4.15 -17.70 -0.59
C ASP A 101 4.16 -18.48 0.74
N LEU A 102 4.25 -17.71 1.85
CA LEU A 102 4.37 -18.29 3.18
C LEU A 102 3.00 -18.62 3.73
N GLU A 103 2.57 -19.85 3.54
CA GLU A 103 1.32 -20.39 4.07
C GLU A 103 1.41 -20.61 5.60
N LEU A 104 1.43 -19.51 6.36
CA LEU A 104 1.53 -19.52 7.81
C LEU A 104 0.18 -19.20 8.46
N GLY A 105 -0.16 -19.94 9.51
CA GLY A 105 -1.31 -19.61 10.35
C GLY A 105 -1.09 -18.28 11.09
N VAL A 106 -2.16 -17.52 11.27
CA VAL A 106 -2.14 -16.21 11.97
C VAL A 106 -1.52 -16.32 13.37
N GLU A 107 -1.82 -17.39 14.12
CA GLU A 107 -1.22 -17.64 15.43
C GLU A 107 0.31 -17.72 15.35
N THR A 108 0.83 -18.42 14.33
CA THR A 108 2.28 -18.57 14.07
C THR A 108 2.91 -17.23 13.72
N VAL A 109 2.24 -16.42 12.90
CA VAL A 109 2.70 -15.06 12.54
C VAL A 109 2.78 -14.17 13.78
N ILE A 110 1.75 -14.14 14.63
CA ILE A 110 1.77 -13.32 15.86
C ILE A 110 2.89 -13.80 16.79
N ARG A 111 3.04 -15.11 16.97
CA ARG A 111 4.07 -15.71 17.80
C ARG A 111 5.49 -15.38 17.33
N SER A 112 5.73 -15.32 16.04
CA SER A 112 7.06 -14.99 15.47
C SER A 112 7.56 -13.59 15.92
N GLY A 113 6.68 -12.76 16.48
CA GLY A 113 7.06 -11.48 17.07
C GLY A 113 8.00 -11.60 18.26
N PHE A 114 7.94 -12.69 19.04
CA PHE A 114 8.82 -12.92 20.17
C PHE A 114 10.28 -13.12 19.76
N ASP A 115 10.50 -13.74 18.59
CA ASP A 115 11.83 -14.06 18.07
C ASP A 115 12.34 -12.99 17.10
N GLY A 116 11.48 -12.03 16.72
CA GLY A 116 11.81 -11.03 15.69
C GLY A 116 12.01 -11.60 14.29
N ALA A 117 11.75 -12.89 14.10
CA ALA A 117 11.94 -13.66 12.88
C ALA A 117 10.64 -13.77 12.05
N ILE A 118 10.71 -14.31 10.83
CA ILE A 118 9.52 -14.60 10.01
C ILE A 118 8.82 -15.86 10.55
N TYR A 119 9.61 -16.83 10.99
CA TYR A 119 9.19 -18.09 11.60
C TYR A 119 9.56 -18.10 13.07
N PRO A 120 8.73 -18.66 13.95
CA PRO A 120 9.14 -18.93 15.32
C PRO A 120 10.25 -20.00 15.36
N GLU A 121 11.26 -19.78 16.15
CA GLU A 121 12.43 -20.69 16.25
C GLU A 121 12.15 -21.93 17.10
N ALA A 122 11.16 -21.86 18.00
CA ALA A 122 10.83 -22.95 18.93
C ALA A 122 9.30 -23.09 19.10
N PRO A 123 8.80 -24.22 19.64
CA PRO A 123 7.40 -24.36 20.02
C PRO A 123 6.97 -23.28 21.03
N ALA A 124 5.69 -22.90 20.99
CA ALA A 124 5.14 -21.89 21.92
C ALA A 124 5.19 -22.38 23.35
N THR A 125 5.67 -21.55 24.26
CA THR A 125 5.43 -21.74 25.70
C THR A 125 3.96 -21.44 26.04
N PRO A 126 3.40 -21.99 27.13
CA PRO A 126 2.03 -21.65 27.57
C PRO A 126 1.81 -20.15 27.77
N ALA A 127 2.83 -19.42 28.24
CA ALA A 127 2.79 -17.97 28.44
C ALA A 127 2.73 -17.22 27.10
N GLN A 128 3.51 -17.64 26.11
CA GLN A 128 3.47 -17.07 24.76
C GLN A 128 2.13 -17.33 24.08
N ALA A 129 1.59 -18.55 24.17
CA ALA A 129 0.28 -18.88 23.61
C ALA A 129 -0.85 -18.05 24.28
N ALA A 130 -0.82 -17.85 25.58
CA ALA A 130 -1.77 -16.98 26.29
C ALA A 130 -1.63 -15.51 25.82
N ARG A 131 -0.41 -15.02 25.65
CA ARG A 131 -0.15 -13.65 25.19
C ARG A 131 -0.59 -13.44 23.72
N VAL A 132 -0.41 -14.42 22.84
CA VAL A 132 -0.92 -14.37 21.46
C VAL A 132 -2.42 -14.17 21.43
N ARG A 133 -3.17 -14.92 22.26
CA ARG A 133 -4.63 -14.75 22.38
C ARG A 133 -4.99 -13.37 22.92
N GLU A 134 -4.34 -12.93 24.00
CA GLU A 134 -4.56 -11.61 24.61
C GLU A 134 -4.43 -10.47 23.59
N VAL A 135 -3.35 -10.44 22.79
CA VAL A 135 -3.15 -9.39 21.78
C VAL A 135 -4.09 -9.55 20.59
N ALA A 136 -4.46 -10.78 20.23
CA ALA A 136 -5.42 -11.05 19.17
C ALA A 136 -6.83 -10.57 19.55
N ASP A 137 -7.24 -10.78 20.80
CA ASP A 137 -8.51 -10.29 21.34
C ASP A 137 -8.52 -8.75 21.39
N ALA A 138 -7.46 -8.14 21.93
CA ALA A 138 -7.32 -6.69 22.04
C ALA A 138 -7.39 -5.95 20.68
N LEU A 139 -6.96 -6.60 19.59
CA LEU A 139 -6.97 -6.05 18.25
C LEU A 139 -8.11 -6.57 17.36
N GLY A 140 -9.04 -7.35 17.95
CA GLY A 140 -10.21 -7.90 17.26
C GLY A 140 -9.86 -8.87 16.12
N VAL A 141 -8.76 -9.63 16.26
CA VAL A 141 -8.30 -10.62 15.27
C VAL A 141 -8.30 -12.06 15.77
N ALA A 142 -8.85 -12.31 16.98
CA ALA A 142 -8.90 -13.65 17.58
C ALA A 142 -9.63 -14.67 16.70
N HIS A 143 -10.67 -14.24 15.98
CA HIS A 143 -11.42 -15.08 15.03
C HIS A 143 -10.61 -15.52 13.80
N LEU A 144 -9.41 -14.94 13.59
CA LEU A 144 -8.51 -15.25 12.47
C LEU A 144 -7.42 -16.25 12.84
N LEU A 145 -7.22 -16.61 14.11
CA LEU A 145 -6.07 -17.39 14.58
C LEU A 145 -5.87 -18.72 13.85
N GLY A 146 -6.97 -19.37 13.40
CA GLY A 146 -6.91 -20.62 12.65
C GLY A 146 -6.77 -20.48 11.12
N ARG A 147 -6.69 -19.23 10.60
CA ARG A 147 -6.62 -18.97 9.15
C ARG A 147 -5.18 -18.79 8.68
N SER A 148 -4.96 -19.00 7.37
CA SER A 148 -3.70 -18.62 6.73
C SER A 148 -3.57 -17.10 6.62
N VAL A 149 -2.37 -16.57 6.80
CA VAL A 149 -2.08 -15.14 6.61
C VAL A 149 -2.31 -14.69 5.17
N LEU A 150 -2.23 -15.61 4.19
CA LEU A 150 -2.45 -15.33 2.77
C LEU A 150 -3.93 -15.09 2.43
N GLU A 151 -4.84 -15.61 3.26
CA GLU A 151 -6.30 -15.45 3.08
C GLU A 151 -6.85 -14.14 3.65
N LEU A 152 -6.02 -13.37 4.33
CA LEU A 152 -6.47 -12.17 5.05
C LEU A 152 -6.65 -10.98 4.10
N SER A 153 -7.70 -10.21 4.35
CA SER A 153 -7.79 -8.85 3.81
C SER A 153 -6.62 -7.99 4.29
N ARG A 154 -6.33 -6.91 3.59
CA ARG A 154 -5.24 -6.00 4.00
C ARG A 154 -5.43 -5.45 5.41
N GLY A 155 -6.66 -5.09 5.78
CA GLY A 155 -6.96 -4.58 7.10
C GLY A 155 -6.75 -5.63 8.20
N GLU A 156 -7.19 -6.87 7.97
CA GLU A 156 -6.94 -7.98 8.88
C GLU A 156 -5.44 -8.27 9.00
N GLY A 157 -4.73 -8.39 7.87
CA GLY A 157 -3.30 -8.62 7.85
C GLY A 157 -2.52 -7.51 8.58
N ARG A 158 -2.95 -6.24 8.44
CA ARG A 158 -2.32 -5.12 9.16
C ARG A 158 -2.51 -5.21 10.67
N ARG A 159 -3.73 -5.58 11.14
CA ARG A 159 -3.98 -5.80 12.56
C ARG A 159 -3.26 -7.04 13.11
N VAL A 160 -3.11 -8.08 12.31
CA VAL A 160 -2.28 -9.26 12.66
C VAL A 160 -0.81 -8.87 12.81
N LEU A 161 -0.26 -8.04 11.92
CA LEU A 161 1.11 -7.53 12.07
C LEU A 161 1.28 -6.60 13.28
N LEU A 162 0.24 -5.84 13.62
CA LEU A 162 0.23 -5.04 14.85
C LEU A 162 0.22 -5.96 16.08
N ALA A 163 -0.59 -7.04 16.08
CA ALA A 163 -0.59 -8.06 17.13
C ALA A 163 0.80 -8.72 17.29
N ARG A 164 1.42 -9.08 16.16
CA ARG A 164 2.79 -9.60 16.10
C ARG A 164 3.79 -8.64 16.75
N ALA A 165 3.70 -7.35 16.43
CA ALA A 165 4.57 -6.31 16.96
C ALA A 165 4.39 -6.11 18.48
N LEU A 166 3.17 -6.28 18.98
CA LEU A 166 2.82 -6.09 20.40
C LEU A 166 3.02 -7.33 21.29
N ALA A 167 3.10 -8.53 20.70
CA ALA A 167 3.26 -9.78 21.45
C ALA A 167 4.44 -9.73 22.42
N PRO A 168 5.66 -9.25 22.06
CA PRO A 168 6.80 -9.17 22.95
C PRO A 168 6.77 -8.00 23.96
N ARG A 169 5.70 -7.20 24.01
CA ARG A 169 5.57 -5.99 24.85
C ARG A 169 6.69 -4.98 24.58
N PRO A 170 6.77 -4.41 23.39
CA PRO A 170 7.84 -3.49 23.01
C PRO A 170 7.78 -2.19 23.82
N LEU A 171 8.91 -1.51 23.97
CA LEU A 171 9.01 -0.17 24.55
C LEU A 171 8.50 0.90 23.58
N ALA A 172 8.66 0.66 22.29
CA ALA A 172 8.15 1.53 21.23
C ALA A 172 7.61 0.73 20.05
N LEU A 173 6.59 1.31 19.42
CA LEU A 173 6.00 0.85 18.16
C LEU A 173 6.27 1.91 17.08
N LEU A 174 6.92 1.49 16.01
CA LEU A 174 7.17 2.32 14.83
C LEU A 174 6.20 1.91 13.73
N LEU A 175 5.49 2.88 13.16
CA LEU A 175 4.47 2.67 12.12
C LEU A 175 4.91 3.41 10.86
N ASP A 176 5.31 2.67 9.83
CA ASP A 176 5.75 3.25 8.56
C ASP A 176 4.61 3.12 7.54
N GLU A 177 3.88 4.22 7.32
CA GLU A 177 2.70 4.27 6.42
C GLU A 177 1.73 3.10 6.66
N ALA A 178 1.59 2.69 7.94
CA ALA A 178 0.94 1.45 8.33
C ALA A 178 -0.59 1.45 8.09
N ALA A 179 -1.23 2.60 7.94
CA ALA A 179 -2.65 2.74 7.61
C ALA A 179 -2.92 2.83 6.09
N ASP A 180 -1.87 2.84 5.25
CA ASP A 180 -2.04 2.91 3.81
C ASP A 180 -2.69 1.64 3.23
N GLY A 181 -3.61 1.87 2.26
CA GLY A 181 -4.35 0.78 1.61
C GLY A 181 -5.46 0.18 2.48
N LEU A 182 -5.77 0.78 3.64
CA LEU A 182 -6.92 0.42 4.46
C LEU A 182 -8.16 1.24 4.04
N ASP A 183 -9.32 0.59 3.97
CA ASP A 183 -10.60 1.30 3.82
C ASP A 183 -10.90 2.17 5.07
N ALA A 184 -11.91 3.02 5.00
CA ALA A 184 -12.22 3.96 6.07
C ALA A 184 -12.51 3.27 7.41
N ALA A 185 -13.23 2.14 7.41
CA ALA A 185 -13.57 1.40 8.62
C ALA A 185 -12.34 0.70 9.22
N ALA A 186 -11.56 -0.01 8.39
CA ALA A 186 -10.32 -0.67 8.82
C ALA A 186 -9.27 0.34 9.30
N ARG A 187 -9.17 1.52 8.64
CA ARG A 187 -8.29 2.61 9.07
C ARG A 187 -8.71 3.18 10.41
N GLY A 188 -10.01 3.47 10.61
CA GLY A 188 -10.54 3.93 11.89
C GLY A 188 -10.19 2.97 13.02
N ALA A 189 -10.53 1.68 12.86
CA ALA A 189 -10.22 0.65 13.86
C ALA A 189 -8.71 0.50 14.12
N PHE A 190 -7.86 0.64 13.08
CA PHE A 190 -6.41 0.61 13.24
C PHE A 190 -5.89 1.80 14.05
N LEU A 191 -6.36 3.01 13.75
CA LEU A 191 -5.93 4.23 14.46
C LEU A 191 -6.45 4.26 15.91
N GLU A 192 -7.67 3.76 16.17
CA GLU A 192 -8.19 3.55 17.54
C GLU A 192 -7.29 2.58 18.34
N ALA A 193 -6.87 1.47 17.71
CA ALA A 193 -5.95 0.53 18.35
C ALA A 193 -4.58 1.20 18.65
N VAL A 194 -4.05 2.01 17.74
CA VAL A 194 -2.80 2.78 17.94
C VAL A 194 -2.97 3.76 19.12
N GLY A 195 -4.10 4.46 19.20
CA GLY A 195 -4.43 5.35 20.31
C GLY A 195 -4.48 4.63 21.65
N ALA A 196 -5.10 3.45 21.69
CA ALA A 196 -5.14 2.60 22.90
C ALA A 196 -3.75 2.11 23.34
N ILE A 197 -2.89 1.73 22.38
CA ILE A 197 -1.50 1.33 22.64
C ILE A 197 -0.70 2.49 23.27
N LEU A 198 -0.84 3.68 22.71
CA LEU A 198 -0.19 4.88 23.21
C LEU A 198 -0.68 5.25 24.60
N ALA A 199 -2.00 5.21 24.84
CA ALA A 199 -2.60 5.42 26.16
C ALA A 199 -2.14 4.36 27.20
N GLY A 200 -1.81 3.15 26.73
CA GLY A 200 -1.21 2.08 27.54
C GLY A 200 0.27 2.29 27.91
N GLY A 201 0.89 3.39 27.48
CA GLY A 201 2.26 3.79 27.84
C GLY A 201 3.36 3.27 26.89
N THR A 202 3.02 2.60 25.78
CA THR A 202 3.97 2.26 24.73
C THR A 202 4.26 3.51 23.90
N ALA A 203 5.53 3.86 23.68
CA ALA A 203 5.88 4.96 22.77
C ALA A 203 5.47 4.61 21.33
N VAL A 204 4.99 5.60 20.58
CA VAL A 204 4.63 5.40 19.17
C VAL A 204 5.33 6.45 18.30
N ALA A 205 6.05 6.02 17.24
CA ALA A 205 6.48 6.92 16.19
C ALA A 205 5.80 6.51 14.88
N MET A 206 5.03 7.41 14.26
CA MET A 206 4.26 7.13 13.07
C MET A 206 4.71 8.02 11.91
N ALA A 207 5.11 7.40 10.81
CA ALA A 207 5.33 8.07 9.54
C ALA A 207 4.06 8.00 8.69
N THR A 208 3.55 9.15 8.27
CA THR A 208 2.38 9.26 7.40
C THR A 208 2.49 10.48 6.50
N HIS A 209 1.81 10.44 5.36
CA HIS A 209 1.60 11.60 4.51
C HIS A 209 0.20 12.23 4.69
N ARG A 210 -0.63 11.65 5.58
CA ARG A 210 -2.01 12.08 5.88
C ARG A 210 -2.09 12.65 7.28
N GLU A 211 -2.37 13.94 7.40
CA GLU A 211 -2.43 14.62 8.69
C GLU A 211 -3.62 14.15 9.54
N GLU A 212 -4.70 13.69 8.91
CA GLU A 212 -5.89 13.15 9.57
C GLU A 212 -5.66 11.81 10.30
N GLU A 213 -4.54 11.13 10.05
CA GLU A 213 -4.16 9.91 10.76
C GLU A 213 -3.52 10.17 12.12
N ILE A 214 -3.14 11.44 12.38
CA ILE A 214 -2.50 11.83 13.64
C ILE A 214 -3.59 12.10 14.68
N GLY A 215 -3.84 11.09 15.53
CA GLY A 215 -4.86 11.14 16.57
C GLY A 215 -4.41 11.78 17.88
N ALA A 216 -5.30 11.72 18.87
CA ALA A 216 -4.99 12.16 20.23
C ALA A 216 -3.82 11.33 20.82
N GLY A 217 -2.98 11.96 21.65
CA GLY A 217 -1.81 11.33 22.26
C GLY A 217 -0.49 11.49 21.48
N PHE A 218 -0.52 11.99 20.25
CA PHE A 218 0.69 12.44 19.57
C PHE A 218 1.10 13.83 20.12
N HIS A 219 2.31 13.92 20.68
CA HIS A 219 2.80 15.12 21.38
C HIS A 219 3.61 16.02 20.47
N GLU A 220 4.23 15.47 19.43
CA GLU A 220 5.08 16.19 18.48
C GLU A 220 4.79 15.74 17.05
N ARG A 221 4.72 16.72 16.14
CA ARG A 221 4.71 16.51 14.70
C ARG A 221 5.97 17.13 14.09
N ILE A 222 6.71 16.34 13.33
CA ILE A 222 7.91 16.74 12.60
C ILE A 222 7.65 16.56 11.11
N ARG A 223 7.77 17.63 10.35
CA ARG A 223 7.69 17.59 8.89
C ARG A 223 9.07 17.48 8.28
N LEU A 224 9.23 16.50 7.41
CA LEU A 224 10.45 16.22 6.66
C LEU A 224 10.27 16.57 5.19
N GLU A 225 11.26 17.24 4.60
CA GLU A 225 11.37 17.51 3.16
C GLU A 225 12.83 17.37 2.74
N GLY A 226 13.09 16.62 1.64
CA GLY A 226 14.46 16.42 1.14
C GLY A 226 15.45 15.87 2.16
N GLY A 227 14.99 15.06 3.12
CA GLY A 227 15.83 14.50 4.18
C GLY A 227 16.09 15.42 5.38
N ARG A 228 15.50 16.61 5.40
CA ARG A 228 15.70 17.62 6.48
C ARG A 228 14.41 17.89 7.24
N VAL A 229 14.53 18.27 8.51
CA VAL A 229 13.40 18.77 9.30
C VAL A 229 13.11 20.20 8.91
N VAL A 230 11.92 20.45 8.34
CA VAL A 230 11.49 21.79 7.91
C VAL A 230 10.50 22.43 8.87
N LYS A 231 9.77 21.65 9.67
CA LYS A 231 8.81 22.17 10.65
C LYS A 231 8.69 21.24 11.85
N ARG A 232 8.46 21.85 13.03
CA ARG A 232 8.11 21.15 14.27
C ARG A 232 6.93 21.81 14.93
N GLU A 233 6.01 21.00 15.44
CA GLU A 233 4.83 21.47 16.16
C GLU A 233 4.68 20.69 17.47
N ARG A 234 4.56 21.45 18.57
CA ARG A 234 4.30 20.97 19.96
C ARG A 234 3.44 22.00 20.70
N PRO A 235 2.37 21.65 21.38
CA PRO A 235 1.60 20.41 21.23
C PRO A 235 0.89 20.36 19.87
N ILE A 236 0.51 19.18 19.39
CA ILE A 236 -0.30 19.05 18.18
C ILE A 236 -1.72 19.47 18.55
N ALA A 237 -2.28 20.44 17.84
CA ALA A 237 -3.72 20.67 17.86
C ALA A 237 -4.40 19.47 17.15
N VAL A 238 -5.05 18.62 17.94
CA VAL A 238 -5.77 17.46 17.39
C VAL A 238 -7.02 17.94 16.69
N PRO A 239 -7.20 17.71 15.38
CA PRO A 239 -8.50 17.89 14.76
C PRO A 239 -9.48 16.93 15.45
N SER A 240 -10.63 17.42 15.90
CA SER A 240 -11.68 16.56 16.42
C SER A 240 -12.09 15.59 15.32
N PHE A 241 -11.86 14.30 15.54
CA PHE A 241 -12.28 13.24 14.63
C PHE A 241 -13.81 13.15 14.73
N ASP A 242 -14.51 13.78 13.80
CA ASP A 242 -15.96 13.64 13.65
C ASP A 242 -16.24 12.35 12.86
N SER A 243 -16.36 11.24 13.58
CA SER A 243 -16.66 9.91 13.04
C SER A 243 -18.03 9.77 12.41
N GLY A 244 -18.81 10.86 12.33
CA GLY A 244 -20.21 10.82 11.94
C GLY A 244 -20.61 11.57 10.67
N ARG A 245 -19.71 12.26 10.00
CA ARG A 245 -20.07 13.03 8.80
C ARG A 245 -19.49 12.38 7.54
N PRO A 246 -20.34 11.84 6.65
CA PRO A 246 -19.88 11.53 5.30
C PRO A 246 -19.33 12.81 4.69
N PRO A 247 -18.24 12.76 3.90
CA PRO A 247 -17.67 13.95 3.28
C PRO A 247 -18.78 14.69 2.54
N ALA A 248 -18.92 15.96 2.85
CA ALA A 248 -19.90 16.85 2.21
C ALA A 248 -19.72 16.69 0.70
N GLY A 249 -20.81 16.35 0.01
CA GLY A 249 -20.81 16.21 -1.44
C GLY A 249 -20.11 17.40 -2.06
N ARG A 250 -19.16 17.13 -2.95
CA ARG A 250 -18.49 18.17 -3.74
C ARG A 250 -19.55 19.08 -4.34
N PRO A 251 -19.38 20.40 -4.31
CA PRO A 251 -20.22 21.28 -5.09
C PRO A 251 -20.12 20.83 -6.56
N ASP A 252 -21.27 20.71 -7.21
CA ASP A 252 -21.35 20.44 -8.66
C ASP A 252 -20.53 21.49 -9.40
N GLY A 253 -19.28 21.15 -9.74
CA GLY A 253 -18.48 21.92 -10.67
C GLY A 253 -19.16 21.88 -12.04
N PRO A 254 -18.97 22.90 -12.89
CA PRO A 254 -19.66 22.98 -14.17
C PRO A 254 -19.39 21.72 -14.98
N ARG A 255 -20.43 20.93 -15.20
CA ARG A 255 -20.43 19.78 -16.12
C ARG A 255 -20.06 20.32 -17.49
N SER A 256 -18.84 20.07 -17.96
CA SER A 256 -18.55 20.23 -19.37
C SER A 256 -19.41 19.22 -20.09
N ALA A 257 -20.48 19.72 -20.75
CA ALA A 257 -21.27 18.93 -21.65
C ALA A 257 -20.35 18.44 -22.78
N ARG A 258 -19.83 17.22 -22.63
CA ARG A 258 -19.18 16.54 -23.73
C ARG A 258 -20.25 16.14 -24.73
N ALA A 259 -20.04 16.53 -25.99
CA ALA A 259 -20.83 16.13 -27.14
C ALA A 259 -21.12 14.63 -27.08
N GLY A 260 -22.38 14.26 -27.29
CA GLY A 260 -22.87 12.89 -27.15
C GLY A 260 -21.98 11.90 -27.90
N ARG A 261 -21.46 10.94 -27.17
CA ARG A 261 -20.82 9.76 -27.74
C ARG A 261 -21.86 8.98 -28.53
N PRO A 262 -21.53 8.52 -29.74
CA PRO A 262 -22.47 7.72 -30.51
C PRO A 262 -22.85 6.46 -29.69
N ALA A 263 -24.13 6.13 -29.65
CA ALA A 263 -24.73 5.01 -28.88
C ALA A 263 -24.25 3.61 -29.31
N ALA A 264 -23.20 3.50 -30.11
CA ALA A 264 -22.73 2.28 -30.78
C ALA A 264 -21.22 1.99 -30.63
N ALA A 265 -20.55 2.46 -29.52
CA ALA A 265 -19.17 2.06 -29.29
C ALA A 265 -19.09 0.52 -29.13
N PRO A 266 -18.09 -0.16 -29.74
CA PRO A 266 -17.92 -1.61 -29.63
C PRO A 266 -17.79 -2.04 -28.16
N VAL A 267 -18.29 -3.24 -27.87
CA VAL A 267 -18.15 -3.85 -26.54
C VAL A 267 -16.68 -4.20 -26.32
N ALA A 268 -16.13 -3.78 -25.17
CA ALA A 268 -14.80 -4.19 -24.72
C ALA A 268 -14.91 -5.48 -23.89
N PHE A 269 -15.81 -5.49 -22.88
CA PHE A 269 -16.07 -6.67 -22.06
C PHE A 269 -17.57 -6.86 -21.88
N ARG A 270 -17.99 -8.11 -21.80
CA ARG A 270 -19.36 -8.48 -21.45
C ARG A 270 -19.34 -9.67 -20.51
N LEU A 271 -19.92 -9.48 -19.37
CA LEU A 271 -20.15 -10.50 -18.34
C LEU A 271 -21.64 -10.81 -18.34
N ASP A 272 -22.01 -12.08 -18.55
CA ASP A 272 -23.38 -12.54 -18.53
C ASP A 272 -23.51 -13.57 -17.39
N ARG A 273 -24.14 -13.22 -16.29
CA ARG A 273 -24.36 -14.00 -15.05
C ARG A 273 -23.10 -14.74 -14.56
N VAL A 274 -22.00 -13.99 -14.48
CA VAL A 274 -20.70 -14.56 -14.12
C VAL A 274 -20.58 -14.76 -12.62
N THR A 275 -20.24 -15.99 -12.23
CA THR A 275 -19.81 -16.34 -10.87
C THR A 275 -18.37 -16.80 -10.90
N VAL A 276 -17.53 -16.28 -9.99
CA VAL A 276 -16.13 -16.69 -9.82
C VAL A 276 -15.96 -17.29 -8.44
N LEU A 277 -15.34 -18.47 -8.40
CA LEU A 277 -14.98 -19.16 -7.15
C LEU A 277 -13.48 -19.02 -6.91
N VAL A 278 -13.09 -18.62 -5.70
CA VAL A 278 -11.72 -18.67 -5.22
C VAL A 278 -11.68 -19.65 -4.07
N GLU A 279 -10.83 -20.69 -4.18
CA GLU A 279 -10.74 -21.79 -3.20
C GLU A 279 -12.11 -22.41 -2.84
N GLY A 280 -12.97 -22.56 -3.87
CA GLY A 280 -14.31 -23.14 -3.72
C GLY A 280 -15.35 -22.21 -3.09
N ARG A 281 -15.01 -20.97 -2.76
CA ARG A 281 -15.94 -19.96 -2.22
C ARG A 281 -16.34 -18.95 -3.29
N PRO A 282 -17.62 -18.59 -3.41
CA PRO A 282 -18.05 -17.59 -4.37
C PRO A 282 -17.55 -16.20 -3.91
N VAL A 283 -16.79 -15.55 -4.80
CA VAL A 283 -16.25 -14.17 -4.60
C VAL A 283 -16.96 -13.18 -5.51
N LEU A 284 -17.35 -13.58 -6.71
CA LEU A 284 -18.27 -12.84 -7.56
C LEU A 284 -19.52 -13.69 -7.78
N CYS A 285 -20.69 -13.09 -7.67
CA CYS A 285 -21.98 -13.80 -7.69
C CYS A 285 -22.89 -13.17 -8.73
N ASP A 286 -23.17 -13.92 -9.80
CA ASP A 286 -24.17 -13.63 -10.83
C ASP A 286 -24.02 -12.19 -11.40
N VAL A 287 -22.79 -11.86 -11.82
CA VAL A 287 -22.42 -10.51 -12.29
C VAL A 287 -22.84 -10.35 -13.74
N ASP A 288 -23.72 -9.36 -14.00
CA ASP A 288 -24.08 -8.84 -15.32
C ASP A 288 -23.45 -7.48 -15.55
N TRP A 289 -22.58 -7.37 -16.56
CA TRP A 289 -21.94 -6.10 -16.88
C TRP A 289 -21.52 -6.01 -18.35
N THR A 290 -21.78 -4.86 -18.98
CA THR A 290 -21.27 -4.54 -20.30
C THR A 290 -20.43 -3.27 -20.24
N LEU A 291 -19.14 -3.39 -20.58
CA LEU A 291 -18.18 -2.32 -20.69
C LEU A 291 -17.88 -2.04 -22.17
N ARG A 292 -18.05 -0.81 -22.60
CA ARG A 292 -17.81 -0.40 -24.01
C ARG A 292 -16.46 0.28 -24.15
N ARG A 293 -15.87 0.22 -25.34
CA ARG A 293 -14.58 0.84 -25.64
C ARG A 293 -14.63 2.35 -25.38
N GLY A 294 -13.58 2.83 -24.70
CA GLY A 294 -13.39 4.21 -24.32
C GLY A 294 -14.29 4.71 -23.17
N GLU A 295 -15.10 3.87 -22.53
CA GLU A 295 -15.80 4.23 -21.30
C GLU A 295 -14.84 4.29 -20.12
N ARG A 296 -15.20 5.12 -19.12
CA ARG A 296 -14.47 5.29 -17.86
C ARG A 296 -15.35 4.91 -16.71
N TRP A 297 -15.01 3.80 -16.07
CA TRP A 297 -15.74 3.23 -14.96
C TRP A 297 -14.99 3.37 -13.64
N GLY A 298 -15.71 3.80 -12.60
CA GLY A 298 -15.31 3.66 -11.21
C GLY A 298 -16.04 2.47 -10.60
N VAL A 299 -15.34 1.61 -9.86
CA VAL A 299 -15.95 0.53 -9.07
C VAL A 299 -15.55 0.71 -7.62
N VAL A 300 -16.53 0.91 -6.75
CA VAL A 300 -16.33 1.08 -5.31
C VAL A 300 -16.90 -0.12 -4.54
N GLY A 301 -16.36 -0.37 -3.36
CA GLY A 301 -16.82 -1.44 -2.47
C GLY A 301 -15.85 -1.66 -1.32
N GLY A 302 -16.29 -2.33 -0.26
CA GLY A 302 -15.46 -2.66 0.89
C GLY A 302 -14.29 -3.59 0.55
N ASN A 303 -13.36 -3.76 1.47
CA ASN A 303 -12.31 -4.77 1.34
C ASN A 303 -12.96 -6.18 1.35
N GLY A 304 -12.46 -7.08 0.50
CA GLY A 304 -13.05 -8.41 0.35
C GLY A 304 -14.31 -8.49 -0.52
N ALA A 305 -14.84 -7.37 -1.03
CA ALA A 305 -16.05 -7.37 -1.88
C ALA A 305 -15.87 -8.03 -3.26
N GLY A 306 -14.64 -8.44 -3.65
CA GLY A 306 -14.35 -9.09 -4.93
C GLY A 306 -13.80 -8.16 -6.02
N LYS A 307 -13.44 -6.91 -5.69
CA LYS A 307 -12.97 -5.88 -6.65
C LYS A 307 -11.72 -6.33 -7.45
N SER A 308 -10.70 -6.81 -6.76
CA SER A 308 -9.48 -7.32 -7.40
C SER A 308 -9.77 -8.58 -8.24
N THR A 309 -10.66 -9.44 -7.78
CA THR A 309 -11.13 -10.61 -8.54
C THR A 309 -11.85 -10.21 -9.82
N LEU A 310 -12.68 -9.15 -9.76
CA LEU A 310 -13.32 -8.59 -10.96
C LEU A 310 -12.29 -8.10 -11.99
N LEU A 311 -11.25 -7.39 -11.57
CA LEU A 311 -10.20 -6.94 -12.49
C LEU A 311 -9.38 -8.12 -13.03
N ARG A 312 -9.06 -9.13 -12.21
CA ARG A 312 -8.37 -10.36 -12.67
C ARG A 312 -9.22 -11.16 -13.67
N LEU A 313 -10.53 -11.22 -13.47
CA LEU A 313 -11.46 -11.81 -14.43
C LEU A 313 -11.40 -11.08 -15.79
N LEU A 314 -11.44 -9.74 -15.80
CA LEU A 314 -11.32 -8.95 -17.02
C LEU A 314 -9.94 -9.10 -17.69
N ALA A 315 -8.87 -9.19 -16.89
CA ALA A 315 -7.51 -9.40 -17.36
C ALA A 315 -7.22 -10.84 -17.86
N GLY A 316 -8.18 -11.77 -17.74
CA GLY A 316 -8.02 -13.16 -18.14
C GLY A 316 -7.14 -13.99 -17.20
N GLU A 317 -6.86 -13.50 -16.00
CA GLU A 317 -6.14 -14.21 -14.94
C GLU A 317 -7.07 -15.16 -14.17
N GLU A 318 -8.37 -14.85 -14.14
CA GLU A 318 -9.42 -15.67 -13.56
C GLU A 318 -10.41 -16.12 -14.64
N GLN A 319 -11.00 -17.28 -14.43
CA GLN A 319 -12.05 -17.81 -15.31
C GLN A 319 -13.38 -17.92 -14.55
N PRO A 320 -14.53 -17.71 -15.21
CA PRO A 320 -15.81 -17.89 -14.59
C PRO A 320 -16.05 -19.37 -14.26
N ALA A 321 -16.56 -19.65 -13.04
CA ALA A 321 -17.08 -20.96 -12.68
C ALA A 321 -18.44 -21.21 -13.34
N THR A 322 -19.25 -20.17 -13.50
CA THR A 322 -20.52 -20.17 -14.26
C THR A 322 -20.69 -18.84 -14.98
N GLY A 323 -21.56 -18.83 -16.01
CA GLY A 323 -21.78 -17.65 -16.85
C GLY A 323 -20.74 -17.52 -17.96
N THR A 324 -20.72 -16.37 -18.65
CA THR A 324 -19.84 -16.13 -19.79
C THR A 324 -19.16 -14.77 -19.65
N ALA A 325 -17.83 -14.74 -19.83
CA ALA A 325 -17.04 -13.51 -19.83
C ALA A 325 -16.41 -13.31 -21.23
N LEU A 326 -17.01 -12.44 -22.05
CA LEU A 326 -16.44 -12.06 -23.35
C LEU A 326 -15.41 -10.94 -23.15
N ARG A 327 -14.20 -11.11 -23.72
CA ARG A 327 -13.06 -10.22 -23.54
C ARG A 327 -12.60 -9.69 -24.89
N LEU A 328 -12.79 -8.40 -25.10
CA LEU A 328 -12.51 -7.72 -26.35
C LEU A 328 -13.18 -8.43 -27.54
N ASP A 329 -12.48 -8.59 -28.64
CA ASP A 329 -12.88 -9.34 -29.83
C ASP A 329 -12.34 -10.80 -29.86
N LEU A 330 -11.78 -11.27 -28.72
CA LEU A 330 -11.10 -12.56 -28.61
C LEU A 330 -12.03 -13.70 -28.09
N GLY A 331 -13.21 -13.36 -27.56
CA GLY A 331 -14.17 -14.34 -27.07
C GLY A 331 -14.01 -14.67 -25.57
N ALA A 332 -14.66 -15.77 -25.15
CA ALA A 332 -14.73 -16.15 -23.74
C ALA A 332 -13.46 -16.86 -23.23
N ASP A 333 -12.76 -17.57 -24.10
CA ASP A 333 -11.57 -18.36 -23.76
C ASP A 333 -10.28 -17.53 -23.72
N ALA A 334 -10.35 -16.21 -23.98
CA ALA A 334 -9.20 -15.35 -23.95
C ALA A 334 -8.60 -15.31 -22.54
N ASP A 335 -7.37 -15.78 -22.42
CA ASP A 335 -6.59 -15.73 -21.19
C ASP A 335 -5.68 -14.47 -21.15
N ARG A 336 -4.92 -14.34 -20.08
CA ARG A 336 -3.99 -13.20 -19.87
C ARG A 336 -2.96 -13.06 -21.00
N PHE A 337 -2.54 -14.14 -21.64
CA PHE A 337 -1.54 -14.12 -22.71
C PHE A 337 -2.16 -13.63 -24.01
N ALA A 338 -3.39 -14.03 -24.31
CA ALA A 338 -4.16 -13.52 -25.46
C ALA A 338 -4.47 -12.00 -25.32
N LEU A 339 -4.63 -11.54 -24.09
CA LEU A 339 -4.90 -10.13 -23.76
C LEU A 339 -3.62 -9.30 -23.56
N ALA A 340 -2.44 -9.94 -23.59
CA ALA A 340 -1.16 -9.27 -23.37
C ALA A 340 -0.96 -8.07 -24.30
N GLY A 341 -0.49 -6.97 -23.75
CA GLY A 341 -0.30 -5.71 -24.48
C GLY A 341 -1.58 -4.94 -24.80
N ARG A 342 -2.75 -5.59 -24.84
CA ARG A 342 -4.06 -4.95 -25.09
C ARG A 342 -4.76 -4.51 -23.78
N VAL A 343 -4.53 -5.25 -22.70
CA VAL A 343 -5.05 -4.95 -21.38
C VAL A 343 -3.89 -4.68 -20.42
N GLY A 344 -3.81 -3.46 -19.91
CA GLY A 344 -2.87 -3.08 -18.86
C GLY A 344 -3.50 -3.28 -17.49
N LEU A 345 -2.84 -4.04 -16.61
CA LEU A 345 -3.29 -4.26 -15.23
C LEU A 345 -2.27 -3.68 -14.24
N VAL A 346 -2.77 -2.92 -13.28
CA VAL A 346 -2.01 -2.48 -12.10
C VAL A 346 -2.76 -2.92 -10.86
N SER A 347 -2.13 -3.73 -10.03
CA SER A 347 -2.71 -4.18 -8.76
C SER A 347 -1.64 -4.25 -7.67
N PRO A 348 -2.05 -4.22 -6.41
CA PRO A 348 -1.14 -4.39 -5.28
C PRO A 348 -0.47 -5.76 -5.23
N GLU A 349 -1.20 -6.80 -5.66
CA GLU A 349 -0.66 -8.16 -5.76
C GLU A 349 0.46 -8.24 -6.81
N LEU A 350 0.23 -7.64 -7.99
CA LEU A 350 1.25 -7.51 -9.01
C LEU A 350 2.48 -6.76 -8.48
N GLN A 351 2.27 -5.72 -7.67
CA GLN A 351 3.34 -4.98 -7.01
C GLN A 351 4.15 -5.85 -6.04
N ALA A 352 3.49 -6.69 -5.26
CA ALA A 352 4.16 -7.61 -4.35
C ALA A 352 5.08 -8.60 -5.12
N ARG A 353 4.61 -9.12 -6.25
CA ARG A 353 5.35 -10.06 -7.09
C ARG A 353 6.56 -9.44 -7.80
N HIS A 354 6.46 -8.22 -8.32
CA HIS A 354 7.57 -7.54 -9.00
C HIS A 354 8.71 -7.07 -8.08
N ARG A 355 8.52 -7.06 -6.78
CA ARG A 355 9.60 -6.76 -5.81
C ARG A 355 10.63 -7.87 -5.65
N ASN A 356 10.47 -9.01 -6.31
CA ASN A 356 11.42 -10.12 -6.27
C ASN A 356 12.71 -9.87 -7.08
N GLY A 357 12.85 -8.71 -7.73
CA GLY A 357 14.04 -8.29 -8.46
C GLY A 357 13.79 -8.10 -9.97
N GLY A 358 14.86 -7.69 -10.65
CA GLY A 358 14.87 -7.38 -12.08
C GLY A 358 15.03 -5.89 -12.37
N LEU A 359 15.62 -5.58 -13.53
CA LEU A 359 15.87 -4.20 -13.95
C LEU A 359 14.55 -3.47 -14.26
N ALA A 360 14.44 -2.22 -13.80
CA ALA A 360 13.21 -1.44 -13.89
C ALA A 360 12.66 -1.36 -15.33
N GLU A 361 13.52 -1.08 -16.32
CA GLU A 361 13.12 -0.99 -17.74
C GLU A 361 12.63 -2.34 -18.29
N ARG A 362 13.18 -3.47 -17.81
CA ARG A 362 12.71 -4.80 -18.19
C ARG A 362 11.35 -5.11 -17.59
N ILE A 363 11.10 -4.70 -16.34
CA ILE A 363 9.79 -4.81 -15.70
C ILE A 363 8.76 -3.98 -16.49
N ALA A 364 9.09 -2.74 -16.87
CA ALA A 364 8.20 -1.94 -17.71
C ALA A 364 7.92 -2.59 -19.06
N ALA A 365 8.93 -3.20 -19.71
CA ALA A 365 8.78 -3.91 -20.98
C ALA A 365 7.96 -5.21 -20.85
N SER A 366 7.90 -5.85 -19.68
CA SER A 366 7.11 -7.09 -19.50
C SER A 366 5.59 -6.90 -19.66
N GLY A 367 5.13 -5.65 -19.74
CA GLY A 367 3.73 -5.33 -20.05
C GLY A 367 3.27 -5.85 -21.42
N PHE A 368 4.18 -6.01 -22.38
CA PHE A 368 3.89 -6.58 -23.69
C PHE A 368 3.58 -8.07 -23.69
N GLU A 369 4.01 -8.78 -22.65
CA GLU A 369 3.92 -10.26 -22.59
C GLU A 369 2.87 -10.75 -21.59
N GLY A 370 2.25 -9.86 -20.82
CA GLY A 370 1.31 -10.24 -19.77
C GLY A 370 1.96 -11.07 -18.63
N ALA A 371 3.30 -11.22 -18.65
CA ALA A 371 4.06 -12.02 -17.72
C ALA A 371 4.59 -11.17 -16.54
N ILE A 372 5.02 -11.83 -15.47
CA ILE A 372 5.74 -11.21 -14.36
C ILE A 372 7.24 -11.42 -14.64
N GLY A 373 7.91 -10.33 -15.05
CA GLY A 373 9.30 -10.38 -15.49
C GLY A 373 9.44 -10.86 -16.94
N LEU A 374 10.67 -10.87 -17.43
CA LEU A 374 11.03 -11.31 -18.77
C LEU A 374 12.01 -12.48 -18.67
N GLY A 375 11.73 -13.57 -19.38
CA GLY A 375 12.65 -14.68 -19.53
C GLY A 375 13.86 -14.33 -20.40
N GLU A 376 13.67 -13.49 -21.40
CA GLU A 376 14.67 -13.04 -22.38
C GLU A 376 14.79 -11.52 -22.40
N ASP A 377 15.79 -10.99 -23.09
CA ASP A 377 15.92 -9.55 -23.29
C ASP A 377 14.81 -9.04 -24.21
N PRO A 378 14.12 -7.95 -23.84
CA PRO A 378 13.04 -7.42 -24.65
C PRO A 378 13.58 -6.86 -25.98
N PRO A 379 12.83 -6.97 -27.08
CA PRO A 379 13.16 -6.32 -28.33
C PRO A 379 13.39 -4.81 -28.16
N PRO A 380 14.29 -4.19 -28.96
CA PRO A 380 14.66 -2.78 -28.80
C PRO A 380 13.48 -1.80 -28.86
N ASP A 381 12.47 -2.07 -29.69
CA ASP A 381 11.25 -1.26 -29.81
C ASP A 381 10.40 -1.31 -28.52
N ARG A 382 10.23 -2.48 -27.92
CA ARG A 382 9.52 -2.64 -26.65
C ARG A 382 10.27 -1.96 -25.49
N LEU A 383 11.60 -2.05 -25.49
CA LEU A 383 12.43 -1.39 -24.49
C LEU A 383 12.34 0.15 -24.63
N ALA A 384 12.31 0.66 -25.87
CA ALA A 384 12.12 2.09 -26.14
C ALA A 384 10.73 2.56 -25.66
N ALA A 385 9.67 1.80 -25.92
CA ALA A 385 8.32 2.10 -25.44
C ALA A 385 8.24 2.09 -23.90
N ALA A 386 8.89 1.11 -23.25
CA ALA A 386 8.98 1.04 -21.79
C ALA A 386 9.69 2.28 -21.20
N ARG A 387 10.82 2.70 -21.78
CA ARG A 387 11.53 3.92 -21.39
C ARG A 387 10.68 5.18 -21.56
N ALA A 388 9.95 5.27 -22.67
CA ALA A 388 9.02 6.39 -22.91
C ALA A 388 7.90 6.44 -21.85
N ALA A 389 7.32 5.29 -21.49
CA ALA A 389 6.33 5.20 -20.42
C ALA A 389 6.92 5.56 -19.06
N MET A 390 8.16 5.12 -18.74
CA MET A 390 8.88 5.51 -17.53
C MET A 390 9.12 7.03 -17.46
N ALA A 391 9.45 7.65 -18.59
CA ALA A 391 9.66 9.10 -18.67
C ALA A 391 8.37 9.88 -18.38
N ARG A 392 7.23 9.45 -18.92
CA ARG A 392 5.92 10.06 -18.65
C ARG A 392 5.53 10.02 -17.17
N LEU A 393 5.98 9.01 -16.44
CA LEU A 393 5.71 8.81 -15.00
C LEU A 393 6.82 9.39 -14.10
N GLY A 394 7.80 10.10 -14.66
CA GLY A 394 8.90 10.71 -13.93
C GLY A 394 9.80 9.69 -13.23
N VAL A 395 9.96 8.50 -13.80
CA VAL A 395 10.77 7.41 -13.23
C VAL A 395 11.94 6.97 -14.14
N SER A 396 12.35 7.79 -15.09
CA SER A 396 13.52 7.49 -15.96
C SER A 396 14.82 7.23 -15.15
N ALA A 397 14.97 7.88 -14.00
CA ALA A 397 16.11 7.67 -13.11
C ALA A 397 16.17 6.27 -12.47
N LEU A 398 15.16 5.44 -12.68
CA LEU A 398 15.13 4.04 -12.22
C LEU A 398 15.76 3.08 -13.25
N GLU A 399 16.04 3.51 -14.47
CA GLU A 399 16.71 2.70 -15.49
C GLU A 399 18.00 2.12 -14.94
N GLY A 400 18.25 0.83 -15.19
CA GLY A 400 19.39 0.09 -14.66
C GLY A 400 19.33 -0.25 -13.16
N ARG A 401 18.25 0.15 -12.44
CA ARG A 401 18.10 -0.18 -11.02
C ARG A 401 17.28 -1.45 -10.84
N ASP A 402 17.68 -2.22 -9.83
CA ASP A 402 16.93 -3.41 -9.42
C ASP A 402 15.67 -3.02 -8.65
N ALA A 403 14.51 -3.56 -9.07
CA ALA A 403 13.22 -3.30 -8.45
C ALA A 403 13.15 -3.70 -6.97
N ALA A 404 13.93 -4.71 -6.55
CA ALA A 404 14.03 -5.10 -5.14
C ALA A 404 14.56 -3.97 -4.22
N ARG A 405 15.22 -2.96 -4.79
CA ARG A 405 15.82 -1.82 -4.07
C ARG A 405 14.99 -0.53 -4.22
N LEU A 406 13.86 -0.59 -4.89
CA LEU A 406 12.98 0.56 -5.08
C LEU A 406 12.04 0.75 -3.89
N SER A 407 11.70 2.01 -3.60
CA SER A 407 10.64 2.33 -2.65
C SER A 407 9.27 1.88 -3.15
N TYR A 408 8.29 1.80 -2.25
CA TYR A 408 6.92 1.41 -2.60
C TYR A 408 6.32 2.28 -3.71
N GLY A 409 6.47 3.61 -3.59
CA GLY A 409 5.98 4.56 -4.60
C GLY A 409 6.73 4.48 -5.94
N GLU A 410 8.05 4.19 -5.94
CA GLU A 410 8.82 3.98 -7.17
C GLU A 410 8.33 2.72 -7.90
N VAL A 411 8.11 1.61 -7.19
CA VAL A 411 7.56 0.36 -7.77
C VAL A 411 6.15 0.61 -8.33
N ARG A 412 5.31 1.35 -7.62
CA ARG A 412 3.95 1.67 -8.07
C ARG A 412 3.95 2.42 -9.41
N ARG A 413 4.77 3.46 -9.53
CA ARG A 413 4.94 4.22 -10.79
C ARG A 413 5.55 3.36 -11.90
N LEU A 414 6.48 2.48 -11.56
CA LEU A 414 7.06 1.52 -12.51
C LEU A 414 6.01 0.56 -13.06
N LEU A 415 5.09 0.06 -12.23
CA LEU A 415 3.99 -0.80 -12.68
C LEU A 415 2.95 -0.07 -13.51
N LEU A 416 2.73 1.22 -13.25
CA LEU A 416 1.95 2.08 -14.16
C LEU A 416 2.66 2.22 -15.52
N ALA A 417 4.00 2.41 -15.53
CA ALA A 417 4.77 2.44 -16.78
C ALA A 417 4.66 1.11 -17.54
N ARG A 418 4.72 -0.02 -16.82
CA ARG A 418 4.53 -1.36 -17.38
C ARG A 418 3.16 -1.51 -18.07
N ALA A 419 2.10 -1.06 -17.42
CA ALA A 419 0.74 -1.15 -17.95
C ALA A 419 0.53 -0.26 -19.19
N LEU A 420 1.22 0.89 -19.24
CA LEU A 420 1.11 1.89 -20.33
C LEU A 420 2.05 1.66 -21.51
N ALA A 421 3.17 0.97 -21.31
CA ALA A 421 4.21 0.79 -22.33
C ALA A 421 3.68 0.17 -23.65
N PRO A 422 2.76 -0.81 -23.63
CA PRO A 422 2.19 -1.39 -24.83
C PRO A 422 1.18 -0.48 -25.56
N GLY A 423 0.70 0.60 -24.96
CA GLY A 423 -0.43 1.38 -25.47
C GLY A 423 -1.76 0.63 -25.39
N PRO A 424 -2.21 0.23 -24.21
CA PRO A 424 -3.34 -0.71 -24.04
C PRO A 424 -4.67 -0.11 -24.51
N GLU A 425 -5.57 -0.97 -25.01
CA GLU A 425 -6.96 -0.61 -25.31
C GLU A 425 -7.78 -0.42 -24.03
N VAL A 426 -7.43 -1.16 -22.97
CA VAL A 426 -8.09 -1.14 -21.67
C VAL A 426 -7.05 -1.06 -20.57
N LEU A 427 -7.26 -0.18 -19.61
CA LEU A 427 -6.44 -0.01 -18.43
C LEU A 427 -7.26 -0.35 -17.18
N LEU A 428 -6.87 -1.41 -16.49
CA LEU A 428 -7.46 -1.91 -15.26
C LEU A 428 -6.60 -1.50 -14.07
N LEU A 429 -7.15 -0.70 -13.18
CA LEU A 429 -6.43 -0.04 -12.10
C LEU A 429 -7.03 -0.40 -10.74
N ASP A 430 -6.33 -1.24 -9.98
CA ASP A 430 -6.70 -1.62 -8.62
C ASP A 430 -5.97 -0.75 -7.60
N GLU A 431 -6.71 0.16 -6.96
CA GLU A 431 -6.20 1.13 -5.99
C GLU A 431 -4.93 1.87 -6.49
N PRO A 432 -4.93 2.44 -7.71
CA PRO A 432 -3.71 2.91 -8.36
C PRO A 432 -3.04 4.08 -7.62
N LEU A 433 -3.78 4.79 -6.80
CA LEU A 433 -3.33 6.00 -6.10
C LEU A 433 -2.97 5.76 -4.62
N ALA A 434 -3.16 4.54 -4.12
CA ALA A 434 -2.82 4.20 -2.75
C ALA A 434 -1.31 4.36 -2.47
N GLY A 435 -0.95 5.00 -1.36
CA GLY A 435 0.45 5.24 -0.97
C GLY A 435 1.19 6.29 -1.81
N LEU A 436 0.49 7.06 -2.67
CA LEU A 436 1.08 8.16 -3.41
C LEU A 436 0.85 9.49 -2.67
N ASP A 437 1.89 10.33 -2.62
CA ASP A 437 1.75 11.71 -2.15
C ASP A 437 0.89 12.55 -3.11
N ALA A 438 0.45 13.74 -2.67
CA ALA A 438 -0.48 14.59 -3.40
C ALA A 438 0.04 14.98 -4.81
N ALA A 439 1.33 15.25 -4.96
CA ALA A 439 1.93 15.64 -6.24
C ALA A 439 1.97 14.45 -7.21
N THR A 440 2.42 13.29 -6.75
CA THR A 440 2.48 12.06 -7.53
C THR A 440 1.07 11.58 -7.89
N ARG A 441 0.09 11.70 -6.99
CA ARG A 441 -1.32 11.39 -7.24
C ARG A 441 -1.90 12.29 -8.35
N ALA A 442 -1.65 13.60 -8.29
CA ALA A 442 -2.10 14.55 -9.32
C ALA A 442 -1.50 14.20 -10.70
N ALA A 443 -0.21 13.86 -10.76
CA ALA A 443 0.45 13.44 -12.00
C ALA A 443 -0.15 12.14 -12.57
N ALA A 444 -0.44 11.14 -11.72
CA ALA A 444 -1.07 9.90 -12.15
C ALA A 444 -2.49 10.14 -12.71
N LEU A 445 -3.29 10.96 -12.04
CA LEU A 445 -4.63 11.34 -12.51
C LEU A 445 -4.58 12.07 -13.86
N ALA A 446 -3.59 12.95 -14.08
CA ALA A 446 -3.40 13.61 -15.36
C ALA A 446 -3.10 12.59 -16.48
N ILE A 447 -2.26 11.58 -16.22
CA ILE A 447 -1.97 10.50 -17.17
C ILE A 447 -3.22 9.67 -17.46
N PHE A 448 -4.04 9.35 -16.47
CA PHE A 448 -5.30 8.62 -16.69
C PHE A 448 -6.27 9.43 -17.57
N ALA A 449 -6.35 10.74 -17.36
CA ALA A 449 -7.14 11.63 -18.21
C ALA A 449 -6.60 11.71 -19.66
N GLU A 450 -5.28 11.74 -19.85
CA GLU A 450 -4.65 11.67 -21.16
C GLU A 450 -4.96 10.35 -21.88
N GLU A 451 -4.83 9.20 -21.21
CA GLU A 451 -5.16 7.90 -21.80
C GLU A 451 -6.64 7.81 -22.17
N ALA A 452 -7.53 8.28 -21.31
CA ALA A 452 -8.96 8.37 -21.63
C ALA A 452 -9.24 9.26 -22.85
N ALA A 453 -8.53 10.39 -22.97
CA ALA A 453 -8.65 11.27 -24.13
C ALA A 453 -8.16 10.62 -25.44
N ARG A 454 -7.22 9.68 -25.37
CA ARG A 454 -6.76 8.85 -26.49
C ARG A 454 -7.73 7.74 -26.87
N GLY A 455 -8.78 7.53 -26.07
CA GLY A 455 -9.79 6.49 -26.29
C GLY A 455 -9.56 5.19 -25.53
N THR A 456 -8.55 5.12 -24.66
CA THR A 456 -8.33 3.98 -23.76
C THR A 456 -9.52 3.84 -22.81
N THR A 457 -10.05 2.63 -22.70
CA THR A 457 -11.09 2.28 -21.74
C THR A 457 -10.48 2.20 -20.34
N LEU A 458 -11.08 2.84 -19.35
CA LEU A 458 -10.56 2.85 -17.99
C LEU A 458 -11.52 2.15 -17.01
N VAL A 459 -11.01 1.25 -16.20
CA VAL A 459 -11.71 0.71 -15.03
C VAL A 459 -10.83 0.96 -13.81
N VAL A 460 -11.29 1.84 -12.93
CA VAL A 460 -10.59 2.21 -11.69
C VAL A 460 -11.35 1.67 -10.51
N VAL A 461 -10.71 0.83 -9.74
CA VAL A 461 -11.26 0.26 -8.52
C VAL A 461 -10.62 0.96 -7.32
N SER A 462 -11.44 1.45 -6.40
CA SER A 462 -10.99 2.00 -5.13
C SER A 462 -12.01 1.73 -4.04
N HIS A 463 -11.55 1.72 -2.80
CA HIS A 463 -12.41 1.72 -1.62
C HIS A 463 -12.75 3.15 -1.18
N HIS A 464 -12.13 4.17 -1.78
CA HIS A 464 -12.37 5.59 -1.55
C HIS A 464 -12.91 6.27 -2.81
N GLY A 465 -14.09 6.88 -2.72
CA GLY A 465 -14.68 7.60 -3.85
C GLY A 465 -13.87 8.84 -4.29
N ASP A 466 -13.09 9.44 -3.39
CA ASP A 466 -12.20 10.58 -3.65
C ASP A 466 -10.89 10.21 -4.36
N GLU A 467 -10.56 8.92 -4.43
CA GLU A 467 -9.43 8.39 -5.21
C GLU A 467 -9.80 8.08 -6.67
N LEU A 468 -11.07 8.15 -7.01
CA LEU A 468 -11.51 7.96 -8.39
C LEU A 468 -11.24 9.21 -9.25
N PRO A 469 -10.94 9.05 -10.55
CA PRO A 469 -10.90 10.18 -11.48
C PRO A 469 -12.21 11.00 -11.43
N PRO A 470 -12.14 12.33 -11.49
CA PRO A 470 -13.33 13.18 -11.30
C PRO A 470 -14.33 13.10 -12.46
N ASP A 471 -13.91 12.63 -13.64
CA ASP A 471 -14.65 12.64 -14.89
C ASP A 471 -15.02 11.25 -15.41
N LEU A 472 -15.44 10.35 -14.49
CA LEU A 472 -15.96 9.02 -14.83
C LEU A 472 -17.31 9.13 -15.57
N ASP A 473 -17.49 8.24 -16.55
CA ASP A 473 -18.77 8.10 -17.28
C ASP A 473 -19.78 7.30 -16.41
N HIS A 474 -19.29 6.29 -15.67
CA HIS A 474 -20.11 5.38 -14.89
C HIS A 474 -19.47 5.09 -13.52
N LEU A 475 -20.34 4.83 -12.54
CA LEU A 475 -19.97 4.37 -11.21
C LEU A 475 -20.74 3.10 -10.88
N ALA A 476 -20.05 2.06 -10.46
CA ALA A 476 -20.64 0.82 -9.98
C ALA A 476 -20.20 0.56 -8.53
N ARG A 477 -21.00 -0.25 -7.85
CA ARG A 477 -20.71 -0.74 -6.50
C ARG A 477 -20.63 -2.27 -6.54
N LEU A 478 -19.67 -2.78 -5.81
CA LEU A 478 -19.50 -4.22 -5.58
C LEU A 478 -19.60 -4.47 -4.07
N ASP A 479 -20.65 -5.18 -3.64
CA ASP A 479 -20.90 -5.54 -2.25
C ASP A 479 -21.14 -7.06 -2.16
N ASP A 480 -20.34 -7.74 -1.35
CA ASP A 480 -20.39 -9.21 -1.16
C ASP A 480 -20.50 -9.98 -2.49
N GLY A 481 -19.65 -9.62 -3.45
CA GLY A 481 -19.60 -10.27 -4.76
C GLY A 481 -20.71 -9.88 -5.73
N ARG A 482 -21.65 -9.03 -5.35
CA ARG A 482 -22.77 -8.57 -6.19
C ARG A 482 -22.46 -7.21 -6.80
N PHE A 483 -22.58 -7.12 -8.10
CA PHE A 483 -22.29 -5.92 -8.87
C PHE A 483 -23.56 -5.12 -9.16
N SER A 484 -23.54 -3.82 -8.91
CA SER A 484 -24.66 -2.91 -9.22
C SER A 484 -24.14 -1.60 -9.80
N VAL A 485 -24.79 -1.11 -10.85
CA VAL A 485 -24.50 0.21 -11.44
C VAL A 485 -25.23 1.27 -10.64
N VAL A 486 -24.48 2.28 -10.17
CA VAL A 486 -25.02 3.38 -9.34
C VAL A 486 -25.31 4.62 -10.19
N ARG A 487 -24.52 4.84 -11.25
CA ARG A 487 -24.66 6.00 -12.15
C ARG A 487 -24.16 5.69 -13.54
#